data_9a9533033e220f31420472bddef14be7
#
_entry.id   9a9533033e220f31420472bddef14be7
#
_cell.length_a   1.000
_cell.length_b   1.000
_cell.length_c   1.000
_cell.angle_alpha   90.00
_cell.angle_beta   90.00
_cell.angle_gamma   90.00
#
_symmetry.space_group_name_H-M   'P 1'
#
loop_
_entity.id
_entity.type
_entity.pdbx_description
1 polymer ?
#
loop_
_entity_poly.entity_id
_entity_poly.type
_entity_poly.pdbx_seq_one_letter_code
_entity_poly.pdbx_strand_id
1 'polypeptide(L)'
;LAPVAVALSAKLGKTVVFADDDNVVGENAKAAVAAMNNGDVVLLQNTRFRKEETKNMPEFSEELASLADAYVDDAFGSCHRAHCSTAGVTDYIKDTAVGYLMEKEIKYLATPSTTPSVPSPLFWAALRSLIS
;
A
#
# COMPACT_ATOMS: atom_id res chain seq x y z
N LEU A 1 13.20 6.55 6.17
CA LEU A 1 13.25 5.50 5.11
C LEU A 1 14.46 5.63 4.16
N ALA A 2 15.37 6.61 4.34
CA ALA A 2 16.53 6.80 3.45
C ALA A 2 17.35 5.52 3.18
N PRO A 3 17.70 4.66 4.17
CA PRO A 3 18.41 3.41 3.89
C PRO A 3 17.63 2.44 2.99
N VAL A 4 16.29 2.49 3.06
CA VAL A 4 15.40 1.67 2.20
C VAL A 4 15.49 2.15 0.75
N ALA A 5 15.51 3.47 0.51
CA ALA A 5 15.68 4.02 -0.83
C ALA A 5 17.00 3.58 -1.47
N VAL A 6 18.09 3.57 -0.70
CA VAL A 6 19.40 3.09 -1.15
C VAL A 6 19.35 1.60 -1.55
N ALA A 7 18.81 0.77 -0.67
CA ALA A 7 18.69 -0.67 -0.93
C ALA A 7 17.76 -0.96 -2.13
N LEU A 8 16.68 -0.22 -2.27
CA LEU A 8 15.75 -0.34 -3.39
C LEU A 8 16.40 0.10 -4.70
N SER A 9 17.16 1.19 -4.68
CA SER A 9 17.93 1.66 -5.86
C SER A 9 18.89 0.58 -6.36
N ALA A 10 19.63 -0.07 -5.44
CA ALA A 10 20.56 -1.15 -5.79
C ALA A 10 19.82 -2.35 -6.41
N LYS A 11 18.64 -2.72 -5.89
CA LYS A 11 17.84 -3.84 -6.40
C LYS A 11 17.20 -3.56 -7.75
N LEU A 12 16.75 -2.34 -7.98
CA LEU A 12 16.09 -1.93 -9.23
C LEU A 12 17.07 -1.52 -10.34
N GLY A 13 18.36 -1.31 -10.00
CA GLY A 13 19.35 -0.80 -10.93
C GLY A 13 19.08 0.62 -11.42
N LYS A 14 18.33 1.40 -10.65
CA LYS A 14 17.97 2.80 -10.96
C LYS A 14 17.86 3.62 -9.68
N THR A 15 18.00 4.92 -9.80
CA THR A 15 17.85 5.83 -8.65
C THR A 15 16.42 5.84 -8.15
N VAL A 16 16.24 5.64 -6.85
CA VAL A 16 14.98 5.85 -6.14
C VAL A 16 15.09 7.14 -5.36
N VAL A 17 14.24 8.11 -5.66
CA VAL A 17 14.19 9.38 -4.95
C VAL A 17 13.41 9.18 -3.64
N PHE A 18 14.02 9.49 -2.51
CA PHE A 18 13.32 9.51 -1.23
C PHE A 18 12.73 10.90 -0.99
N ALA A 19 11.42 11.00 -0.99
CA ALA A 19 10.70 12.21 -0.63
C ALA A 19 10.61 12.29 0.90
N ASP A 20 11.64 12.87 1.52
CA ASP A 20 11.73 13.05 2.97
C ASP A 20 10.84 14.21 3.41
N ASP A 21 9.62 13.87 3.81
CA ASP A 21 8.59 14.82 4.20
C ASP A 21 7.77 14.26 5.36
N ASP A 22 7.89 14.84 6.53
CA ASP A 22 7.18 14.38 7.74
C ASP A 22 5.65 14.48 7.61
N ASN A 23 5.16 15.33 6.68
CA ASN A 23 3.74 15.40 6.33
C ASN A 23 3.32 14.29 5.35
N VAL A 24 4.24 13.48 4.87
CA VAL A 24 4.06 12.39 3.88
C VAL A 24 3.66 12.93 2.51
N VAL A 25 2.64 13.76 2.42
CA VAL A 25 2.16 14.45 1.21
C VAL A 25 2.37 15.96 1.32
N GLY A 26 3.54 16.36 1.81
CA GLY A 26 3.93 17.77 1.89
C GLY A 26 4.55 18.29 0.60
N GLU A 27 5.15 19.47 0.67
CA GLU A 27 5.72 20.14 -0.50
C GLU A 27 6.88 19.36 -1.14
N ASN A 28 7.72 18.70 -0.33
CA ASN A 28 8.81 17.88 -0.85
C ASN A 28 8.30 16.66 -1.60
N ALA A 29 7.26 15.99 -1.09
CA ALA A 29 6.65 14.85 -1.74
C ALA A 29 5.99 15.24 -3.07
N LYS A 30 5.20 16.32 -3.06
CA LYS A 30 4.56 16.86 -4.27
C LYS A 30 5.57 17.28 -5.33
N ALA A 31 6.64 17.96 -4.92
CA ALA A 31 7.71 18.38 -5.83
C ALA A 31 8.44 17.16 -6.42
N ALA A 32 8.74 16.14 -5.62
CA ALA A 32 9.39 14.92 -6.09
C ALA A 32 8.51 14.17 -7.10
N VAL A 33 7.21 14.06 -6.84
CA VAL A 33 6.27 13.42 -7.77
C VAL A 33 6.10 14.24 -9.06
N ALA A 34 5.97 15.56 -8.95
CA ALA A 34 5.84 16.44 -10.11
C ALA A 34 7.07 16.43 -11.04
N ALA A 35 8.25 16.13 -10.50
CA ALA A 35 9.50 16.03 -11.26
C ALA A 35 9.73 14.65 -11.90
N MET A 36 8.85 13.66 -11.66
CA MET A 36 8.99 12.30 -12.19
C MET A 36 8.83 12.25 -13.70
N ASN A 37 9.65 11.42 -14.33
CA ASN A 37 9.48 10.99 -15.71
C ASN A 37 9.06 9.51 -15.76
N ASN A 38 8.67 9.05 -16.94
CA ASN A 38 8.30 7.64 -17.11
C ASN A 38 9.43 6.70 -16.69
N GLY A 39 9.12 5.82 -15.77
CA GLY A 39 10.05 4.85 -15.23
C GLY A 39 10.80 5.30 -13.97
N ASP A 40 10.64 6.54 -13.52
CA ASP A 40 11.20 7.00 -12.25
C ASP A 40 10.48 6.36 -11.06
N VAL A 41 11.17 6.33 -9.93
CA VAL A 41 10.63 5.76 -8.68
C VAL A 41 10.84 6.77 -7.55
N VAL A 42 9.76 7.11 -6.87
CA VAL A 42 9.77 7.93 -5.65
C VAL A 42 9.30 7.09 -4.48
N LEU A 43 10.06 7.10 -3.39
CA LEU A 43 9.67 6.51 -2.11
C LEU A 43 9.17 7.62 -1.20
N LEU A 44 7.92 7.55 -0.79
CA LEU A 44 7.36 8.48 0.19
C LEU A 44 7.81 8.13 1.61
N GLN A 45 7.64 9.06 2.53
CA GLN A 45 7.84 8.83 3.95
C GLN A 45 6.77 7.86 4.50
N ASN A 46 7.02 7.30 5.67
CA ASN A 46 6.09 6.40 6.33
C ASN A 46 4.72 7.08 6.56
N THR A 47 3.68 6.54 5.95
CA THR A 47 2.30 7.08 6.04
C THR A 47 1.84 7.20 7.49
N ARG A 48 2.33 6.34 8.39
CA ARG A 48 1.98 6.36 9.82
C ARG A 48 2.61 7.50 10.62
N PHE A 49 3.40 8.37 10.02
CA PHE A 49 3.78 9.64 10.64
C PHE A 49 2.57 10.58 10.77
N ARG A 50 1.56 10.37 9.92
CA ARG A 50 0.27 11.05 10.01
C ARG A 50 -0.70 10.23 10.87
N LYS A 51 -1.30 10.87 11.87
CA LYS A 51 -2.30 10.24 12.75
C LYS A 51 -3.60 9.92 12.03
N GLU A 52 -3.87 10.63 10.95
CA GLU A 52 -5.00 10.48 10.05
C GLU A 52 -4.98 9.12 9.34
N GLU A 53 -3.79 8.58 9.05
CA GLU A 53 -3.59 7.31 8.35
C GLU A 53 -4.39 6.16 8.96
N THR A 54 -4.19 5.92 10.26
CA THR A 54 -4.83 4.79 10.96
C THR A 54 -6.30 4.99 11.27
N LYS A 55 -6.78 6.23 11.14
CA LYS A 55 -8.20 6.61 11.34
C LYS A 55 -8.98 6.63 10.04
N ASN A 56 -8.33 6.36 8.92
CA ASN A 56 -8.91 6.44 7.58
C ASN A 56 -9.60 7.79 7.31
N MET A 57 -8.90 8.88 7.63
CA MET A 57 -9.47 10.22 7.48
C MET A 57 -9.54 10.61 6.00
N PRO A 58 -10.71 11.08 5.52
CA PRO A 58 -10.92 11.39 4.10
C PRO A 58 -9.91 12.39 3.55
N GLU A 59 -9.56 13.42 4.30
CA GLU A 59 -8.65 14.47 3.86
C GLU A 59 -7.27 13.93 3.50
N PHE A 60 -6.72 13.03 4.33
CA PHE A 60 -5.42 12.42 4.05
C PHE A 60 -5.50 11.38 2.94
N SER A 61 -6.61 10.68 2.81
CA SER A 61 -6.87 9.76 1.71
C SER A 61 -6.89 10.50 0.36
N GLU A 62 -7.54 11.67 0.30
CA GLU A 62 -7.57 12.53 -0.87
C GLU A 62 -6.17 13.10 -1.20
N GLU A 63 -5.42 13.54 -0.18
CA GLU A 63 -4.04 13.99 -0.36
C GLU A 63 -3.17 12.88 -1.00
N LEU A 64 -3.23 11.64 -0.48
CA LEU A 64 -2.50 10.51 -1.04
C LEU A 64 -2.93 10.21 -2.48
N ALA A 65 -4.22 10.20 -2.74
CA ALA A 65 -4.77 9.95 -4.06
C ALA A 65 -4.34 11.01 -5.09
N SER A 66 -4.13 12.26 -4.66
CA SER A 66 -3.70 13.35 -5.54
C SER A 66 -2.31 13.14 -6.16
N LEU A 67 -1.53 12.19 -5.64
CA LEU A 67 -0.18 11.90 -6.13
C LEU A 67 -0.14 10.88 -7.28
N ALA A 68 -1.26 10.21 -7.61
CA ALA A 68 -1.26 9.11 -8.56
C ALA A 68 -2.58 8.98 -9.33
N ASP A 69 -2.50 8.48 -10.55
CA ASP A 69 -3.65 8.22 -11.42
C ASP A 69 -4.21 6.79 -11.22
N ALA A 70 -3.38 5.86 -10.75
CA ALA A 70 -3.74 4.47 -10.49
C ALA A 70 -3.13 4.01 -9.16
N TYR A 71 -3.79 3.01 -8.53
CA TYR A 71 -3.38 2.48 -7.24
C TYR A 71 -3.25 0.96 -7.27
N VAL A 72 -2.18 0.44 -6.68
CA VAL A 72 -1.97 -1.00 -6.52
C VAL A 72 -1.70 -1.31 -5.05
N ASP A 73 -2.55 -2.13 -4.43
CA ASP A 73 -2.30 -2.67 -3.09
C ASP A 73 -1.54 -3.99 -3.18
N ASP A 74 -0.33 -4.00 -2.63
CA ASP A 74 0.50 -5.23 -2.49
C ASP A 74 0.98 -5.40 -1.04
N ALA A 75 0.29 -4.78 -0.08
CA ALA A 75 0.62 -4.75 1.33
C ALA A 75 -0.22 -5.74 2.14
N PHE A 76 -0.10 -7.05 1.90
CA PHE A 76 -0.90 -8.09 2.55
C PHE A 76 -0.93 -7.98 4.08
N GLY A 77 0.20 -7.63 4.71
CA GLY A 77 0.29 -7.48 6.17
C GLY A 77 -0.58 -6.37 6.77
N SER A 78 -1.05 -5.42 5.96
CA SER A 78 -1.89 -4.28 6.39
C SER A 78 -3.24 -4.20 5.69
N CYS A 79 -3.51 -5.02 4.68
CA CYS A 79 -4.76 -4.98 3.90
C CYS A 79 -6.03 -5.28 4.72
N HIS A 80 -5.88 -5.93 5.88
CA HIS A 80 -6.97 -6.22 6.81
C HIS A 80 -7.43 -5.00 7.63
N ARG A 81 -6.76 -3.86 7.50
CA ARG A 81 -7.07 -2.61 8.21
C ARG A 81 -7.55 -1.54 7.25
N ALA A 82 -8.64 -0.87 7.60
CA ALA A 82 -9.12 0.29 6.86
C ALA A 82 -8.28 1.52 7.23
N HIS A 83 -7.13 1.69 6.56
CA HIS A 83 -6.29 2.88 6.66
C HIS A 83 -6.41 3.74 5.41
N CYS A 84 -5.97 5.00 5.46
CA CYS A 84 -5.98 5.89 4.29
C CYS A 84 -5.24 5.27 3.11
N SER A 85 -4.04 4.71 3.33
CA SER A 85 -3.20 4.16 2.27
C SER A 85 -3.63 2.78 1.76
N THR A 86 -4.54 2.07 2.43
CA THR A 86 -5.03 0.74 2.02
C THR A 86 -6.47 0.77 1.53
N ALA A 87 -7.35 1.49 2.21
CA ALA A 87 -8.77 1.55 1.89
C ALA A 87 -9.19 2.95 1.40
N GLY A 88 -8.91 4.00 2.17
CA GLY A 88 -9.43 5.34 1.87
C GLY A 88 -8.99 5.90 0.51
N VAL A 89 -7.77 5.61 0.07
CA VAL A 89 -7.26 6.05 -1.24
C VAL A 89 -8.11 5.51 -2.40
N THR A 90 -8.74 4.35 -2.25
CA THR A 90 -9.56 3.73 -3.31
C THR A 90 -10.90 4.44 -3.53
N ASP A 91 -11.34 5.29 -2.62
CA ASP A 91 -12.52 6.11 -2.79
C ASP A 91 -12.28 7.26 -3.79
N TYR A 92 -11.02 7.63 -4.00
CA TYR A 92 -10.61 8.77 -4.84
C TYR A 92 -9.94 8.35 -6.16
N ILE A 93 -9.34 7.16 -6.23
CA ILE A 93 -8.72 6.62 -7.44
C ILE A 93 -9.60 5.51 -8.01
N LYS A 94 -10.00 5.64 -9.29
CA LYS A 94 -10.88 4.67 -9.96
C LYS A 94 -10.12 3.42 -10.43
N ASP A 95 -8.91 3.61 -10.93
CA ASP A 95 -8.08 2.53 -11.47
C ASP A 95 -7.31 1.87 -10.33
N THR A 96 -7.91 0.85 -9.73
CA THR A 96 -7.35 0.14 -8.58
C THR A 96 -7.13 -1.34 -8.89
N ALA A 97 -6.04 -1.90 -8.39
CA ALA A 97 -5.70 -3.32 -8.55
C ALA A 97 -5.00 -3.87 -7.29
N VAL A 98 -4.83 -5.17 -7.25
CA VAL A 98 -3.97 -5.85 -6.27
C VAL A 98 -2.66 -6.27 -6.92
N GLY A 99 -1.56 -6.25 -6.15
CA GLY A 99 -0.27 -6.71 -6.62
C GLY A 99 -0.10 -8.23 -6.53
N TYR A 100 1.06 -8.71 -6.98
CA TYR A 100 1.34 -10.14 -7.06
C TYR A 100 1.43 -10.86 -5.71
N LEU A 101 1.85 -10.16 -4.64
CA LEU A 101 1.86 -10.72 -3.30
C LEU A 101 0.42 -10.97 -2.84
N MET A 102 -0.45 -9.99 -2.99
CA MET A 102 -1.87 -10.09 -2.68
C MET A 102 -2.57 -11.18 -3.52
N GLU A 103 -2.29 -11.23 -4.82
CA GLU A 103 -2.83 -12.26 -5.71
C GLU A 103 -2.47 -13.67 -5.24
N LYS A 104 -1.21 -13.86 -4.85
CA LYS A 104 -0.72 -15.14 -4.35
C LYS A 104 -1.46 -15.57 -3.08
N GLU A 105 -1.61 -14.67 -2.12
CA GLU A 105 -2.33 -14.95 -0.88
C GLU A 105 -3.81 -15.25 -1.12
N ILE A 106 -4.46 -14.48 -1.99
CA ILE A 106 -5.85 -14.73 -2.39
C ILE A 106 -5.99 -16.13 -2.99
N LYS A 107 -5.11 -16.54 -3.90
CA LYS A 107 -5.14 -17.89 -4.48
C LYS A 107 -5.00 -18.98 -3.42
N TYR A 108 -4.06 -18.83 -2.49
CA TYR A 108 -3.86 -19.82 -1.42
C TYR A 108 -5.03 -19.88 -0.43
N LEU A 109 -5.64 -18.75 -0.10
CA LEU A 109 -6.79 -18.69 0.81
C LEU A 109 -8.10 -19.11 0.15
N ALA A 110 -8.29 -18.85 -1.14
CA ALA A 110 -9.51 -19.21 -1.87
C ALA A 110 -9.57 -20.71 -2.22
N THR A 111 -8.43 -21.36 -2.46
CA THR A 111 -8.37 -22.78 -2.84
C THR A 111 -9.02 -23.73 -1.81
N PRO A 112 -8.85 -23.55 -0.49
CA PRO A 112 -9.54 -24.39 0.50
C PRO A 112 -11.07 -24.20 0.55
N SER A 113 -11.58 -23.05 0.10
CA SER A 113 -13.03 -22.76 0.13
C SER A 113 -13.81 -23.46 -0.96
N THR A 114 -13.16 -23.91 -2.02
CA THR A 114 -13.79 -24.53 -3.18
C THR A 114 -13.82 -26.08 -3.11
N THR A 115 -13.11 -26.68 -2.15
CA THR A 115 -13.12 -28.13 -1.92
C THR A 115 -13.72 -28.45 -0.53
N PRO A 116 -14.95 -28.99 -0.45
CA PRO A 116 -15.67 -29.18 0.81
C PRO A 116 -15.25 -30.44 1.56
N SER A 117 -13.99 -30.69 1.75
CA SER A 117 -13.59 -31.96 2.37
C SER A 117 -12.77 -31.90 3.64
N VAL A 118 -12.54 -30.78 4.29
CA VAL A 118 -12.16 -30.70 5.73
C VAL A 118 -12.09 -29.23 6.16
N PRO A 119 -12.64 -28.80 7.31
CA PRO A 119 -12.35 -27.49 7.87
C PRO A 119 -10.88 -27.44 8.28
N SER A 120 -10.05 -26.83 7.46
CA SER A 120 -8.64 -26.64 7.79
C SER A 120 -8.52 -25.76 9.04
N PRO A 121 -7.76 -26.15 10.08
CA PRO A 121 -7.46 -25.30 11.23
C PRO A 121 -6.84 -23.95 10.84
N LEU A 122 -6.16 -23.90 9.69
CA LEU A 122 -5.61 -22.66 9.08
C LEU A 122 -6.70 -21.68 8.64
N PHE A 123 -7.84 -22.17 8.15
CA PHE A 123 -8.99 -21.34 7.77
C PHE A 123 -9.56 -20.60 8.98
N TRP A 124 -9.70 -21.27 10.11
CA TRP A 124 -10.18 -20.67 11.36
C TRP A 124 -9.18 -19.71 11.98
N ALA A 125 -7.88 -19.96 11.85
CA ALA A 125 -6.83 -19.05 12.33
C ALA A 125 -6.82 -17.77 11.50
N ALA A 126 -6.92 -17.86 10.17
CA ALA A 126 -7.00 -16.71 9.27
C ALA A 126 -8.28 -15.89 9.52
N LEU A 127 -9.43 -16.56 9.70
CA LEU A 127 -10.70 -15.88 9.97
C LEU A 127 -10.69 -15.16 11.33
N ARG A 128 -10.07 -15.72 12.36
CA ARG A 128 -9.88 -15.04 13.65
C ARG A 128 -8.99 -13.81 13.54
N SER A 129 -7.96 -13.86 12.71
CA SER A 129 -7.07 -12.71 12.45
C SER A 129 -7.78 -11.57 11.71
N LEU A 130 -8.83 -11.88 10.94
CA LEU A 130 -9.60 -10.89 10.18
C LEU A 130 -10.73 -10.23 11.01
N ILE A 131 -11.10 -10.81 12.15
CA ILE A 131 -12.23 -10.37 12.99
C ILE A 131 -11.75 -9.67 14.28
N SER A 132 -10.47 -9.75 14.60
CA SER A 132 -9.82 -9.09 15.75
C SER A 132 -9.26 -7.74 15.37
#